data_e5c75c3bbe21eaa0c10810d370dd4e03
#
_entry.id   e5c75c3bbe21eaa0c10810d370dd4e03
#
_cell.length_a   1.000
_cell.length_b   1.000
_cell.length_c   1.000
_cell.angle_alpha   90.00
_cell.angle_beta   90.00
_cell.angle_gamma   90.00
#
_symmetry.space_group_name_H-M   'P 1'
#
loop_
_entity.id
_entity.type
_entity.pdbx_description
1 polymer ?
#
loop_
_entity_poly.entity_id
_entity_poly.type
_entity_poly.pdbx_seq_one_letter_code
_entity_poly.pdbx_strand_id
1 'polypeptide(L)'
;MNEAVKKNLMFVSSDDFYLLTYSIIIILDCLGCAKGKVFKDYRKLPFIIELIINNRNILILEASETLHKSDKDFLFHSYTNGLAKRSETLKILFTLEKKGYVTLLQGDIEKLINITLNKENLPQGFLSKEVFKNEYMNCEKFKKTIQRSTAITLDTFLSKVYRDRGIKIWEV
;
A
#
# COMPACT_ATOMS: atom_id res chain seq x y z
N MET A 1 21.83 1.07 -26.57
CA MET A 1 21.76 0.97 -25.09
C MET A 1 22.58 -0.24 -24.69
N ASN A 2 23.55 -0.06 -23.78
CA ASN A 2 24.48 -1.10 -23.35
C ASN A 2 23.71 -2.25 -22.66
N GLU A 3 24.04 -3.51 -22.97
CA GLU A 3 23.38 -4.68 -22.36
C GLU A 3 23.44 -4.71 -20.82
N ALA A 4 24.53 -4.18 -20.23
CA ALA A 4 24.66 -4.04 -18.79
C ALA A 4 23.62 -3.06 -18.21
N VAL A 5 23.32 -1.96 -18.91
CA VAL A 5 22.28 -0.98 -18.51
C VAL A 5 20.90 -1.60 -18.65
N LYS A 6 20.68 -2.40 -19.70
CA LYS A 6 19.43 -3.11 -19.91
C LYS A 6 19.17 -4.18 -18.84
N LYS A 7 20.21 -4.93 -18.45
CA LYS A 7 20.16 -5.89 -17.34
C LYS A 7 19.88 -5.20 -16.01
N ASN A 8 20.55 -4.07 -15.70
CA ASN A 8 20.32 -3.31 -14.49
C ASN A 8 18.88 -2.73 -14.42
N LEU A 9 18.35 -2.21 -15.55
CA LEU A 9 16.96 -1.74 -15.61
C LEU A 9 15.96 -2.88 -15.43
N MET A 10 16.23 -4.06 -15.94
CA MET A 10 15.39 -5.25 -15.72
C MET A 10 15.48 -5.76 -14.27
N PHE A 11 16.64 -5.64 -13.64
CA PHE A 11 16.83 -6.02 -12.23
C PHE A 11 16.10 -5.07 -11.28
N VAL A 12 16.22 -3.77 -11.49
CA VAL A 12 15.48 -2.74 -10.73
C VAL A 12 13.96 -2.93 -10.88
N SER A 13 13.48 -3.22 -12.09
CA SER A 13 12.06 -3.49 -12.33
C SER A 13 11.56 -4.76 -11.63
N SER A 14 12.40 -5.80 -11.51
CA SER A 14 12.03 -7.03 -10.78
C SER A 14 12.02 -6.82 -9.28
N ASP A 15 12.97 -6.07 -8.75
CA ASP A 15 13.04 -5.76 -7.31
C ASP A 15 11.83 -4.93 -6.86
N ASP A 16 11.42 -3.94 -7.66
CA ASP A 16 10.20 -3.15 -7.41
C ASP A 16 8.95 -4.04 -7.44
N PHE A 17 8.85 -4.97 -8.37
CA PHE A 17 7.74 -5.90 -8.45
C PHE A 17 7.63 -6.78 -7.19
N TYR A 18 8.74 -7.35 -6.73
CA TYR A 18 8.77 -8.17 -5.52
C TYR A 18 8.43 -7.33 -4.28
N LEU A 19 9.01 -6.14 -4.15
CA LEU A 19 8.73 -5.23 -3.04
C LEU A 19 7.24 -4.89 -2.96
N LEU A 20 6.61 -4.53 -4.08
CA LEU A 20 5.18 -4.24 -4.15
C LEU A 20 4.34 -5.47 -3.80
N THR A 21 4.71 -6.64 -4.30
CA THR A 21 4.01 -7.90 -4.02
C THR A 21 4.02 -8.23 -2.53
N TYR A 22 5.18 -8.18 -1.89
CA TYR A 22 5.32 -8.43 -0.46
C TYR A 22 4.57 -7.37 0.36
N SER A 23 4.70 -6.09 -0.01
CA SER A 23 4.03 -4.99 0.68
C SER A 23 2.51 -5.14 0.67
N ILE A 24 1.92 -5.53 -0.46
CA ILE A 24 0.48 -5.80 -0.55
C ILE A 24 0.05 -6.88 0.44
N ILE A 25 0.75 -8.00 0.46
CA ILE A 25 0.42 -9.13 1.32
C ILE A 25 0.60 -8.78 2.80
N ILE A 26 1.69 -8.09 3.16
CA ILE A 26 1.95 -7.63 4.52
C ILE A 26 0.86 -6.66 4.99
N ILE A 27 0.45 -5.72 4.15
CA ILE A 27 -0.63 -4.77 4.47
C ILE A 27 -1.94 -5.52 4.73
N LEU A 28 -2.32 -6.43 3.85
CA LEU A 28 -3.55 -7.21 4.00
C LEU A 28 -3.53 -8.07 5.27
N ASP A 29 -2.39 -8.69 5.59
CA ASP A 29 -2.22 -9.47 6.82
C ASP A 29 -2.29 -8.60 8.07
N CYS A 30 -1.52 -7.52 8.11
CA CYS A 30 -1.46 -6.60 9.24
C CYS A 30 -2.79 -5.91 9.52
N LEU A 31 -3.52 -5.52 8.48
CA LEU A 31 -4.85 -4.93 8.60
C LEU A 31 -5.96 -5.96 8.86
N GLY A 32 -5.61 -7.24 8.90
CA GLY A 32 -6.53 -8.33 9.21
C GLY A 32 -7.54 -8.64 8.11
N CYS A 33 -7.18 -8.42 6.85
CA CYS A 33 -8.03 -8.65 5.68
C CYS A 33 -8.01 -10.13 5.24
N ALA A 34 -8.27 -11.04 6.19
CA ALA A 34 -8.38 -12.48 5.98
C ALA A 34 -9.65 -13.02 6.63
N LYS A 35 -10.02 -14.28 6.36
CA LYS A 35 -11.17 -14.97 6.98
C LYS A 35 -12.48 -14.17 6.89
N GLY A 36 -12.80 -13.68 5.69
CA GLY A 36 -14.04 -12.93 5.44
C GLY A 36 -13.97 -11.42 5.71
N LYS A 37 -12.88 -10.91 6.27
CA LYS A 37 -12.66 -9.46 6.35
C LYS A 37 -12.12 -8.95 5.03
N VAL A 38 -12.70 -7.85 4.54
CA VAL A 38 -12.45 -7.31 3.21
C VAL A 38 -11.72 -5.97 3.30
N PHE A 39 -10.70 -5.80 2.50
CA PHE A 39 -10.10 -4.50 2.20
C PHE A 39 -10.90 -3.86 1.07
N LYS A 40 -11.65 -2.81 1.37
CA LYS A 40 -12.46 -2.09 0.39
C LYS A 40 -11.60 -1.15 -0.44
N ASP A 41 -11.79 -1.21 -1.75
CA ASP A 41 -11.15 -0.34 -2.73
C ASP A 41 -9.62 -0.45 -2.81
N TYR A 42 -9.14 -1.29 -3.74
CA TYR A 42 -7.71 -1.54 -3.98
C TYR A 42 -6.89 -0.28 -4.24
N ARG A 43 -7.52 0.80 -4.72
CA ARG A 43 -6.83 2.06 -5.08
C ARG A 43 -6.16 2.74 -3.89
N LYS A 44 -6.50 2.36 -2.66
CA LYS A 44 -5.82 2.81 -1.43
C LYS A 44 -4.46 2.14 -1.22
N LEU A 45 -4.28 0.91 -1.72
CA LEU A 45 -3.06 0.13 -1.48
C LEU A 45 -1.78 0.85 -1.89
N PRO A 46 -1.64 1.40 -3.12
CA PRO A 46 -0.39 2.04 -3.52
C PRO A 46 0.01 3.21 -2.62
N PHE A 47 -0.95 3.95 -2.08
CA PHE A 47 -0.67 5.01 -1.11
C PHE A 47 -0.21 4.44 0.23
N ILE A 48 -0.85 3.38 0.72
CA ILE A 48 -0.44 2.73 1.97
C ILE A 48 0.96 2.14 1.84
N ILE A 49 1.29 1.54 0.69
CA ILE A 49 2.64 1.03 0.39
C ILE A 49 3.67 2.14 0.55
N GLU A 50 3.46 3.30 -0.09
CA GLU A 50 4.37 4.45 0.01
C GLU A 50 4.54 4.94 1.45
N LEU A 51 3.50 4.84 2.25
CA LEU A 51 3.56 5.26 3.66
C LEU A 51 4.36 4.28 4.52
N ILE A 52 4.18 2.98 4.34
CA ILE A 52 4.80 1.96 5.22
C ILE A 52 6.24 1.61 4.86
N ILE A 53 6.65 1.74 3.59
CA ILE A 53 8.03 1.46 3.19
C ILE A 53 9.01 2.53 3.66
N ASN A 54 8.53 3.71 4.05
CA ASN A 54 9.35 4.80 4.50
C ASN A 54 8.95 5.26 5.90
N ASN A 55 9.83 5.01 6.86
CA ASN A 55 9.60 5.36 8.27
C ASN A 55 9.30 6.85 8.49
N ARG A 56 9.89 7.75 7.67
CA ARG A 56 9.62 9.20 7.76
C ARG A 56 8.15 9.52 7.49
N ASN A 57 7.51 8.87 6.52
CA ASN A 57 6.09 9.06 6.26
C ASN A 57 5.24 8.71 7.49
N ILE A 58 5.57 7.61 8.17
CA ILE A 58 4.86 7.20 9.39
C ILE A 58 5.05 8.23 10.50
N LEU A 59 6.27 8.73 10.71
CA LEU A 59 6.53 9.77 11.70
C LEU A 59 5.74 11.06 11.42
N ILE A 60 5.64 11.46 10.15
CA ILE A 60 4.83 12.60 9.72
C ILE A 60 3.34 12.36 10.01
N LEU A 61 2.84 11.16 9.77
CA LEU A 61 1.42 10.81 10.07
C LEU A 61 1.12 10.84 11.56
N GLU A 62 2.07 10.42 12.40
CA GLU A 62 1.93 10.40 13.87
C GLU A 62 2.06 11.80 14.49
N ALA A 63 2.65 12.76 13.78
CA ALA A 63 2.85 14.12 14.28
C ALA A 63 1.50 14.82 14.51
N SER A 64 1.34 15.42 15.70
CA SER A 64 0.15 16.20 16.08
C SER A 64 0.30 17.69 15.78
N GLU A 65 1.51 18.12 15.41
CA GLU A 65 1.84 19.53 15.15
C GLU A 65 1.66 19.91 13.68
N THR A 66 1.63 21.22 13.41
CA THR A 66 1.60 21.74 12.04
C THR A 66 2.86 21.30 11.29
N LEU A 67 2.68 20.63 10.16
CA LEU A 67 3.80 20.12 9.38
C LEU A 67 4.64 21.25 8.78
N HIS A 68 5.98 21.11 8.86
CA HIS A 68 6.91 21.94 8.14
C HIS A 68 6.79 21.72 6.61
N LYS A 69 7.25 22.70 5.83
CA LYS A 69 7.21 22.61 4.37
C LYS A 69 7.91 21.35 3.86
N SER A 70 9.08 21.00 4.41
CA SER A 70 9.84 19.81 4.01
C SER A 70 9.06 18.51 4.23
N ASP A 71 8.25 18.42 5.28
CA ASP A 71 7.44 17.24 5.57
C ASP A 71 6.21 17.17 4.65
N LYS A 72 5.63 18.33 4.34
CA LYS A 72 4.55 18.41 3.34
C LYS A 72 5.04 17.99 1.96
N ASP A 73 6.21 18.45 1.54
CA ASP A 73 6.82 18.07 0.26
C ASP A 73 7.10 16.57 0.23
N PHE A 74 7.60 16.01 1.34
CA PHE A 74 7.87 14.59 1.46
C PHE A 74 6.59 13.75 1.38
N LEU A 75 5.55 14.15 2.09
CA LEU A 75 4.25 13.47 2.06
C LEU A 75 3.56 13.62 0.68
N PHE A 76 3.73 14.76 0.01
CA PHE A 76 3.27 14.98 -1.35
C PHE A 76 3.95 14.01 -2.34
N HIS A 77 5.24 13.74 -2.18
CA HIS A 77 5.93 12.73 -2.98
C HIS A 77 5.32 11.33 -2.78
N SER A 78 4.95 10.96 -1.56
CA SER A 78 4.27 9.67 -1.33
C SER A 78 2.92 9.59 -2.06
N TYR A 79 2.20 10.70 -2.16
CA TYR A 79 0.96 10.80 -2.92
C TYR A 79 1.18 10.60 -4.42
N THR A 80 2.13 11.33 -5.00
CA THR A 80 2.42 11.23 -6.45
C THR A 80 2.95 9.86 -6.84
N ASN A 81 3.80 9.25 -6.00
CA ASN A 81 4.29 7.90 -6.19
C ASN A 81 3.15 6.86 -6.10
N GLY A 82 2.25 7.02 -5.15
CA GLY A 82 1.07 6.17 -5.01
C GLY A 82 0.19 6.22 -6.26
N LEU A 83 -0.03 7.41 -6.84
CA LEU A 83 -0.73 7.57 -8.11
C LEU A 83 -0.04 6.81 -9.25
N ALA A 84 1.26 6.96 -9.38
CA ALA A 84 2.05 6.33 -10.44
C ALA A 84 2.01 4.78 -10.36
N LYS A 85 1.92 4.23 -9.16
CA LYS A 85 1.92 2.77 -8.92
C LYS A 85 0.54 2.09 -9.03
N ARG A 86 -0.54 2.83 -9.27
CA ARG A 86 -1.90 2.25 -9.30
C ARG A 86 -2.08 1.14 -10.32
N SER A 87 -1.64 1.37 -11.55
CA SER A 87 -1.75 0.38 -12.65
C SER A 87 -0.94 -0.88 -12.37
N GLU A 88 0.26 -0.72 -11.84
CA GLU A 88 1.13 -1.83 -11.48
C GLU A 88 0.56 -2.63 -10.30
N THR A 89 0.05 -1.95 -9.28
CA THR A 89 -0.63 -2.59 -8.15
C THR A 89 -1.79 -3.46 -8.63
N LEU A 90 -2.60 -2.98 -9.56
CA LEU A 90 -3.71 -3.75 -10.11
C LEU A 90 -3.23 -5.00 -10.86
N LYS A 91 -2.17 -4.89 -11.67
CA LYS A 91 -1.57 -6.05 -12.37
C LYS A 91 -1.05 -7.10 -11.38
N ILE A 92 -0.41 -6.66 -10.30
CA ILE A 92 0.06 -7.56 -9.23
C ILE A 92 -1.12 -8.25 -8.55
N LEU A 93 -2.20 -7.53 -8.25
CA LEU A 93 -3.40 -8.11 -7.64
C LEU A 93 -4.01 -9.23 -8.51
N PHE A 94 -4.13 -9.03 -9.83
CA PHE A 94 -4.57 -10.10 -10.73
C PHE A 94 -3.61 -11.30 -10.74
N THR A 95 -2.32 -11.06 -10.64
CA THR A 95 -1.32 -12.12 -10.55
C THR A 95 -1.46 -12.91 -9.24
N LEU A 96 -1.67 -12.20 -8.13
CA LEU A 96 -1.88 -12.82 -6.81
C LEU A 96 -3.19 -13.62 -6.75
N GLU A 97 -4.25 -13.12 -7.38
CA GLU A 97 -5.52 -13.84 -7.50
C GLU A 97 -5.35 -15.13 -8.30
N LYS A 98 -4.67 -15.05 -9.45
CA LYS A 98 -4.39 -16.24 -10.28
C LYS A 98 -3.58 -17.30 -9.52
N LYS A 99 -2.73 -16.89 -8.58
CA LYS A 99 -2.00 -17.79 -7.68
C LYS A 99 -2.81 -18.27 -6.48
N GLY A 100 -4.02 -17.74 -6.28
CA GLY A 100 -4.88 -18.08 -5.16
C GLY A 100 -4.51 -17.43 -3.84
N TYR A 101 -3.59 -16.46 -3.82
CA TYR A 101 -3.13 -15.78 -2.61
C TYR A 101 -4.07 -14.69 -2.12
N VAL A 102 -4.83 -14.11 -3.03
CA VAL A 102 -5.92 -13.17 -2.72
C VAL A 102 -7.17 -13.55 -3.49
N THR A 103 -8.31 -13.08 -3.02
CA THR A 103 -9.58 -13.11 -3.75
C THR A 103 -10.00 -11.68 -4.04
N LEU A 104 -10.27 -11.38 -5.30
CA LEU A 104 -10.79 -10.10 -5.73
C LEU A 104 -12.32 -10.15 -5.80
N LEU A 105 -12.97 -9.20 -5.19
CA LEU A 105 -14.42 -9.11 -5.10
C LEU A 105 -14.89 -7.81 -5.76
N GLN A 106 -16.00 -7.85 -6.48
CA GLN A 106 -16.62 -6.62 -6.96
C GLN A 106 -17.08 -5.77 -5.77
N GLY A 107 -16.75 -4.48 -5.80
CA GLY A 107 -17.20 -3.53 -4.78
C GLY A 107 -18.65 -3.09 -4.98
N ASP A 108 -19.11 -2.25 -4.05
CA ASP A 108 -20.49 -1.71 -4.03
C ASP A 108 -20.79 -0.82 -5.25
N ILE A 109 -19.76 -0.27 -5.89
CA ILE A 109 -19.85 0.56 -7.09
C ILE A 109 -19.14 -0.18 -8.23
N GLU A 110 -19.69 -0.09 -9.44
CA GLU A 110 -19.10 -0.65 -10.64
C GLU A 110 -17.63 -0.22 -10.80
N LYS A 111 -16.75 -1.15 -11.11
CA LYS A 111 -15.29 -0.99 -11.25
C LYS A 111 -14.49 -0.85 -9.94
N LEU A 112 -15.12 -0.87 -8.78
CA LEU A 112 -14.37 -1.00 -7.52
C LEU A 112 -14.02 -2.45 -7.26
N ILE A 113 -12.76 -2.68 -6.86
CA ILE A 113 -12.26 -4.00 -6.50
C ILE A 113 -11.91 -4.01 -5.02
N ASN A 114 -12.55 -4.91 -4.31
CA ASN A 114 -12.27 -5.22 -2.92
C ASN A 114 -11.38 -6.47 -2.85
N ILE A 115 -10.63 -6.63 -1.78
CA ILE A 115 -9.62 -7.68 -1.67
C ILE A 115 -9.75 -8.41 -0.35
N THR A 116 -9.59 -9.72 -0.37
CA THR A 116 -9.36 -10.52 0.84
C THR A 116 -8.11 -11.39 0.65
N LEU A 117 -7.37 -11.60 1.74
CA LEU A 117 -6.15 -12.41 1.76
C LEU A 117 -6.51 -13.87 2.05
N ASN A 118 -6.01 -14.78 1.24
CA ASN A 118 -6.09 -16.23 1.46
C ASN A 118 -4.80 -16.69 2.14
N LYS A 119 -4.67 -16.39 3.42
CA LYS A 119 -3.43 -16.58 4.19
C LYS A 119 -2.96 -18.05 4.20
N GLU A 120 -3.90 -18.99 4.19
CA GLU A 120 -3.65 -20.43 4.16
C GLU A 120 -2.98 -20.91 2.87
N ASN A 121 -3.11 -20.17 1.80
CA ASN A 121 -2.53 -20.50 0.49
C ASN A 121 -1.10 -19.95 0.32
N LEU A 122 -0.65 -19.08 1.23
CA LEU A 122 0.70 -18.52 1.15
C LEU A 122 1.76 -19.58 1.46
N PRO A 123 2.93 -19.55 0.79
CA PRO A 123 4.03 -20.43 1.10
C PRO A 123 4.44 -20.34 2.58
N GLN A 124 4.88 -21.45 3.14
CA GLN A 124 5.38 -21.46 4.52
C GLN A 124 6.53 -20.48 4.69
N GLY A 125 6.48 -19.68 5.76
CA GLY A 125 7.49 -18.66 6.06
C GLY A 125 7.39 -17.36 5.24
N PHE A 126 6.41 -17.24 4.33
CA PHE A 126 6.23 -16.03 3.52
C PHE A 126 6.02 -14.78 4.39
N LEU A 127 5.27 -14.88 5.47
CA LEU A 127 4.99 -13.78 6.40
C LEU A 127 5.95 -13.78 7.60
N SER A 128 7.26 -13.87 7.34
CA SER A 128 8.26 -13.79 8.39
C SER A 128 8.34 -12.37 8.97
N LYS A 129 7.91 -12.22 10.22
CA LYS A 129 8.01 -10.94 10.94
C LYS A 129 9.45 -10.53 11.26
N GLU A 130 10.41 -11.44 11.17
CA GLU A 130 11.83 -11.13 11.31
C GLU A 130 12.36 -10.43 10.07
N VAL A 131 12.02 -10.96 8.89
CA VAL A 131 12.44 -10.40 7.58
C VAL A 131 11.77 -9.05 7.32
N PHE A 132 10.46 -8.93 7.61
CA PHE A 132 9.66 -7.74 7.32
C PHE A 132 9.33 -6.92 8.58
N LYS A 133 10.25 -6.90 9.53
CA LYS A 133 10.03 -6.24 10.83
C LYS A 133 9.63 -4.78 10.71
N ASN A 134 10.31 -4.02 9.85
CA ASN A 134 10.07 -2.59 9.68
C ASN A 134 8.70 -2.33 9.04
N GLU A 135 8.34 -3.10 8.01
CA GLU A 135 7.07 -2.98 7.32
C GLU A 135 5.90 -3.30 8.26
N TYR A 136 6.00 -4.35 9.06
CA TYR A 136 4.99 -4.68 10.08
C TYR A 136 4.88 -3.60 11.16
N MET A 137 6.00 -3.09 11.67
CA MET A 137 6.00 -1.99 12.66
C MET A 137 5.34 -0.74 12.09
N ASN A 138 5.69 -0.35 10.88
CA ASN A 138 5.12 0.83 10.21
C ASN A 138 3.63 0.63 9.92
N CYS A 139 3.24 -0.57 9.51
CA CYS A 139 1.83 -0.88 9.24
C CYS A 139 0.98 -0.86 10.52
N GLU A 140 1.50 -1.33 11.65
CA GLU A 140 0.81 -1.23 12.94
C GLU A 140 0.64 0.23 13.41
N LYS A 141 1.65 1.07 13.22
CA LYS A 141 1.56 2.51 13.49
C LYS A 141 0.54 3.18 12.56
N PHE A 142 0.59 2.87 11.28
CA PHE A 142 -0.38 3.34 10.30
C PHE A 142 -1.82 2.97 10.70
N LYS A 143 -2.05 1.72 11.08
CA LYS A 143 -3.36 1.21 11.51
C LYS A 143 -3.92 1.95 12.72
N LYS A 144 -3.06 2.34 13.67
CA LYS A 144 -3.44 3.15 14.84
C LYS A 144 -3.78 4.58 14.44
N THR A 145 -3.02 5.17 13.53
CA THR A 145 -3.16 6.58 13.11
C THR A 145 -4.36 6.76 12.17
N ILE A 146 -4.49 5.87 11.18
CA ILE A 146 -5.59 5.92 10.19
C ILE A 146 -6.58 4.79 10.49
N GLN A 147 -7.43 5.03 11.46
CA GLN A 147 -8.43 4.06 11.88
C GLN A 147 -9.43 3.75 10.76
N ARG A 148 -9.88 2.48 10.70
CA ARG A 148 -10.83 1.96 9.72
C ARG A 148 -10.36 2.10 8.26
N SER A 149 -9.05 2.17 8.03
CA SER A 149 -8.45 2.32 6.69
C SER A 149 -8.93 1.27 5.67
N THR A 150 -9.29 0.08 6.14
CA THR A 150 -9.84 -0.99 5.27
C THR A 150 -11.26 -0.71 4.78
N ALA A 151 -12.06 0.04 5.52
CA ALA A 151 -13.50 0.22 5.27
C ALA A 151 -13.88 1.58 4.66
N ILE A 152 -13.08 2.63 4.92
CA ILE A 152 -13.38 3.98 4.45
C ILE A 152 -13.19 4.10 2.93
N THR A 153 -13.90 5.05 2.31
CA THR A 153 -13.77 5.36 0.88
C THR A 153 -12.38 5.91 0.55
N LEU A 154 -12.00 5.88 -0.73
CA LEU A 154 -10.74 6.46 -1.18
C LEU A 154 -10.66 7.95 -0.85
N ASP A 155 -11.74 8.71 -1.09
CA ASP A 155 -11.75 10.15 -0.80
C ASP A 155 -11.56 10.45 0.69
N THR A 156 -12.27 9.72 1.56
CA THR A 156 -12.09 9.85 3.02
C THR A 156 -10.65 9.48 3.44
N PHE A 157 -10.09 8.43 2.83
CA PHE A 157 -8.71 8.01 3.08
C PHE A 157 -7.71 9.10 2.68
N LEU A 158 -7.84 9.63 1.47
CA LEU A 158 -6.96 10.68 0.96
C LEU A 158 -7.09 11.99 1.79
N SER A 159 -8.30 12.30 2.25
CA SER A 159 -8.49 13.43 3.16
C SER A 159 -7.73 13.24 4.46
N LYS A 160 -7.92 12.11 5.14
CA LYS A 160 -7.26 11.82 6.41
C LYS A 160 -5.73 11.77 6.31
N VAL A 161 -5.19 11.27 5.20
CA VAL A 161 -3.75 11.12 5.02
C VAL A 161 -3.10 12.42 4.55
N TYR A 162 -3.72 13.13 3.60
CA TYR A 162 -3.09 14.23 2.88
C TYR A 162 -3.78 15.59 3.11
N ARG A 163 -5.08 15.74 2.79
CA ARG A 163 -5.76 17.04 2.84
C ARG A 163 -5.78 17.64 4.24
N ASP A 164 -6.09 16.85 5.26
CA ASP A 164 -6.15 17.29 6.66
C ASP A 164 -4.77 17.75 7.19
N ARG A 165 -3.71 17.40 6.47
CA ARG A 165 -2.33 17.83 6.73
C ARG A 165 -1.87 19.01 5.83
N GLY A 166 -2.80 19.61 5.10
CA GLY A 166 -2.54 20.76 4.24
C GLY A 166 -1.85 20.43 2.93
N ILE A 167 -1.97 19.19 2.45
CA ILE A 167 -1.44 18.76 1.15
C ILE A 167 -2.55 18.89 0.10
N LYS A 168 -2.28 19.68 -0.93
CA LYS A 168 -3.17 19.77 -2.09
C LYS A 168 -3.05 18.49 -2.91
N ILE A 169 -4.17 17.81 -3.08
CA ILE A 169 -4.31 16.63 -3.93
C ILE A 169 -5.47 16.87 -4.89
N TRP A 170 -5.35 16.32 -6.08
CA TRP A 170 -6.45 16.31 -7.07
C TRP A 170 -7.24 15.01 -6.96
N GLU A 171 -8.44 15.02 -7.49
CA GLU A 171 -9.31 13.85 -7.53
C GLU A 171 -8.68 12.70 -8.33
N VAL A 172 -8.95 11.47 -7.90
CA VAL A 172 -8.33 10.24 -8.40
C VAL A 172 -9.38 9.32 -8.99
#